data_7e858cb59f749e09c00f1213f7bf2348
#
_entry.id   7e858cb59f749e09c00f1213f7bf2348
#
_cell.length_a   1.000
_cell.length_b   1.000
_cell.length_c   1.000
_cell.angle_alpha   90.00
_cell.angle_beta   90.00
_cell.angle_gamma   90.00
#
_symmetry.space_group_name_H-M   'P 1'
#
loop_
_entity.id
_entity.type
_entity.pdbx_description
1 polymer ?
#
loop_
_entity_poly.entity_id
_entity_poly.type
_entity_poly.pdbx_seq_one_letter_code
_entity_poly.pdbx_strand_id
1 'polypeptide(L)'
;AGSGDDGIEIIDISTPSSPSSVGRMTDRDDRTRELDGANGVAITTIGSSTYAVVTGSNDDGVSIIDISTPSTPVIVSELEDGTDTGVCTAANGERCLDGPRDVEIETINGLTYAIVASHKDDAITIIDITNVSNPTIVATMYNSSTKELEEAKGVSIVTIGGSTYVVVGST
;
A
#
# COMPACT_ATOMS: atom_id res chain seq x y z
N ALA A 1 -16.09 16.00 -11.80
CA ALA A 1 -16.29 15.05 -10.74
C ALA A 1 -16.49 13.70 -11.41
N GLY A 2 -15.43 12.95 -11.59
CA GLY A 2 -15.54 11.55 -11.94
C GLY A 2 -16.19 10.86 -10.74
N SER A 3 -17.36 10.29 -10.92
CA SER A 3 -17.93 9.33 -10.00
C SER A 3 -16.96 8.16 -9.97
N GLY A 4 -16.33 7.89 -8.82
CA GLY A 4 -15.22 7.00 -8.65
C GLY A 4 -15.35 5.66 -9.36
N ASP A 5 -14.49 5.45 -10.31
CA ASP A 5 -14.08 4.12 -10.72
C ASP A 5 -12.83 3.84 -9.88
N ASP A 6 -13.01 3.75 -8.55
CA ASP A 6 -11.97 3.49 -7.60
C ASP A 6 -11.31 2.15 -7.92
N GLY A 7 -9.99 2.15 -8.11
CA GLY A 7 -9.28 0.97 -8.53
C GLY A 7 -7.96 1.24 -9.23
N ILE A 8 -7.46 0.24 -9.94
CA ILE A 8 -6.22 0.32 -10.70
C ILE A 8 -6.46 0.09 -12.20
N GLU A 9 -5.64 0.73 -13.01
CA GLU A 9 -5.52 0.51 -14.46
C GLU A 9 -4.10 0.09 -14.78
N ILE A 10 -3.94 -0.96 -15.60
CA ILE A 10 -2.64 -1.42 -16.10
C ILE A 10 -2.51 -0.97 -17.55
N ILE A 11 -1.48 -0.19 -17.83
CA ILE A 11 -1.28 0.47 -19.12
C ILE A 11 0.02 -0.05 -19.75
N ASP A 12 -0.06 -0.54 -20.97
CA ASP A 12 1.10 -0.86 -21.78
C ASP A 12 1.71 0.44 -22.34
N ILE A 13 2.96 0.69 -21.97
CA ILE A 13 3.77 1.84 -22.42
C ILE A 13 5.00 1.39 -23.21
N SER A 14 5.03 0.16 -23.72
CA SER A 14 6.14 -0.37 -24.56
C SER A 14 6.37 0.51 -25.78
N THR A 15 5.32 1.17 -26.26
CA THR A 15 5.39 2.25 -27.24
C THR A 15 4.94 3.54 -26.60
N PRO A 16 5.85 4.37 -26.03
CA PRO A 16 5.47 5.53 -25.21
C PRO A 16 4.61 6.58 -25.94
N SER A 17 4.67 6.64 -27.26
CA SER A 17 3.84 7.53 -28.08
C SER A 17 2.42 7.01 -28.32
N SER A 18 2.13 5.77 -27.90
CA SER A 18 0.83 5.12 -28.09
C SER A 18 0.52 4.18 -26.90
N PRO A 19 0.28 4.71 -25.69
CA PRO A 19 -0.07 3.91 -24.53
C PRO A 19 -1.45 3.27 -24.71
N SER A 20 -1.63 2.05 -24.20
CA SER A 20 -2.91 1.33 -24.28
C SER A 20 -3.25 0.62 -22.96
N SER A 21 -4.52 0.66 -22.58
CA SER A 21 -5.03 -0.11 -21.44
C SER A 21 -4.99 -1.61 -21.74
N VAL A 22 -4.48 -2.41 -20.82
CA VAL A 22 -4.38 -3.87 -20.95
C VAL A 22 -5.13 -4.62 -19.86
N GLY A 23 -5.38 -4.00 -18.73
CA GLY A 23 -6.13 -4.60 -17.63
C GLY A 23 -6.57 -3.57 -16.61
N ARG A 24 -7.61 -3.89 -15.87
CA ARG A 24 -8.13 -3.03 -14.79
C ARG A 24 -8.78 -3.86 -13.70
N MET A 25 -8.84 -3.27 -12.51
CA MET A 25 -9.62 -3.77 -11.39
C MET A 25 -10.27 -2.57 -10.71
N THR A 26 -11.55 -2.67 -10.40
CA THR A 26 -12.32 -1.59 -9.75
C THR A 26 -13.02 -2.12 -8.52
N ASP A 27 -13.25 -1.26 -7.55
CA ASP A 27 -14.04 -1.54 -6.35
C ASP A 27 -15.54 -1.64 -6.61
N ARG A 28 -15.98 -1.21 -7.79
CA ARG A 28 -17.38 -1.01 -8.18
C ARG A 28 -18.26 -2.25 -8.14
N ASP A 29 -17.68 -3.43 -8.35
CA ASP A 29 -18.40 -4.68 -8.52
C ASP A 29 -18.49 -5.50 -7.22
N ASP A 30 -17.71 -5.13 -6.22
CA ASP A 30 -17.60 -5.89 -4.98
C ASP A 30 -17.06 -4.97 -3.85
N ARG A 31 -17.93 -4.39 -3.07
CA ARG A 31 -17.59 -3.50 -1.94
C ARG A 31 -16.80 -4.20 -0.82
N THR A 32 -16.11 -5.26 -1.13
CA THR A 32 -15.24 -6.02 -0.24
C THR A 32 -13.77 -5.82 -0.58
N ARG A 33 -13.43 -4.88 -1.47
CA ARG A 33 -12.05 -4.61 -1.89
C ARG A 33 -11.56 -3.30 -1.29
N GLU A 34 -10.32 -3.31 -0.79
CA GLU A 34 -9.67 -2.13 -0.23
C GLU A 34 -9.11 -1.22 -1.36
N LEU A 35 -9.97 -0.79 -2.30
CA LEU A 35 -9.58 0.01 -3.46
C LEU A 35 -10.34 1.35 -3.58
N ASP A 36 -11.31 1.63 -2.71
CA ASP A 36 -11.97 2.95 -2.70
C ASP A 36 -10.95 4.03 -2.30
N GLY A 37 -10.82 5.03 -3.16
CA GLY A 37 -9.80 6.06 -3.00
C GLY A 37 -8.38 5.55 -3.24
N ALA A 38 -8.17 4.64 -4.20
CA ALA A 38 -6.84 4.16 -4.58
C ALA A 38 -5.89 5.34 -4.87
N ASN A 39 -4.78 5.42 -4.12
CA ASN A 39 -3.82 6.53 -4.17
C ASN A 39 -2.39 6.06 -4.45
N GLY A 40 -1.77 5.38 -3.51
CA GLY A 40 -0.40 4.86 -3.62
C GLY A 40 -0.37 3.52 -4.34
N VAL A 41 0.63 3.32 -5.18
CA VAL A 41 0.87 2.03 -5.87
C VAL A 41 2.36 1.76 -5.89
N ALA A 42 2.77 0.63 -5.32
CA ALA A 42 4.14 0.14 -5.43
C ALA A 42 4.16 -1.26 -6.06
N ILE A 43 5.20 -1.55 -6.83
CA ILE A 43 5.35 -2.82 -7.56
C ILE A 43 6.54 -3.59 -7.03
N THR A 44 6.36 -4.91 -6.85
CA THR A 44 7.45 -5.81 -6.49
C THR A 44 7.33 -7.15 -7.21
N THR A 45 8.45 -7.90 -7.26
CA THR A 45 8.46 -9.28 -7.72
C THR A 45 8.89 -10.18 -6.57
N ILE A 46 8.05 -11.14 -6.21
CA ILE A 46 8.33 -12.13 -5.17
C ILE A 46 8.26 -13.52 -5.81
N GLY A 47 9.37 -14.25 -5.79
CA GLY A 47 9.50 -15.48 -6.53
C GLY A 47 9.45 -15.25 -8.04
N SER A 48 8.45 -15.81 -8.71
CA SER A 48 8.23 -15.65 -10.16
C SER A 48 7.05 -14.75 -10.51
N SER A 49 6.35 -14.22 -9.51
CA SER A 49 5.14 -13.41 -9.69
C SER A 49 5.40 -11.95 -9.41
N THR A 50 4.69 -11.08 -10.10
CA THR A 50 4.74 -9.62 -9.93
C THR A 50 3.47 -9.14 -9.27
N TYR A 51 3.63 -8.32 -8.24
CA TYR A 51 2.54 -7.82 -7.41
C TYR A 51 2.50 -6.30 -7.40
N ALA A 52 1.29 -5.76 -7.39
CA ALA A 52 1.02 -4.38 -7.01
C ALA A 52 0.50 -4.35 -5.56
N VAL A 53 1.05 -3.45 -4.76
CA VAL A 53 0.51 -3.09 -3.44
C VAL A 53 -0.15 -1.74 -3.60
N VAL A 54 -1.42 -1.64 -3.28
CA VAL A 54 -2.28 -0.46 -3.53
C VAL A 54 -2.92 -0.01 -2.22
N THR A 55 -2.87 1.29 -1.96
CA THR A 55 -3.55 1.88 -0.79
C THR A 55 -4.94 2.38 -1.18
N GLY A 56 -5.99 2.02 -0.42
CA GLY A 56 -7.35 2.51 -0.53
C GLY A 56 -7.68 3.46 0.61
N SER A 57 -7.66 4.76 0.35
CA SER A 57 -7.73 5.78 1.42
C SER A 57 -9.12 5.99 2.00
N ASN A 58 -10.18 5.53 1.33
CA ASN A 58 -11.54 5.61 1.81
C ASN A 58 -11.99 4.29 2.46
N ASP A 59 -11.37 3.18 2.07
CA ASP A 59 -11.57 1.87 2.69
C ASP A 59 -10.66 1.64 3.90
N ASP A 60 -9.70 2.57 4.12
CA ASP A 60 -8.74 2.48 5.21
C ASP A 60 -7.93 1.17 5.16
N GLY A 61 -7.46 0.80 3.96
CA GLY A 61 -6.84 -0.49 3.74
C GLY A 61 -5.76 -0.54 2.66
N VAL A 62 -5.20 -1.74 2.49
CA VAL A 62 -4.16 -2.05 1.50
C VAL A 62 -4.50 -3.35 0.80
N SER A 63 -4.53 -3.32 -0.54
CA SER A 63 -4.71 -4.51 -1.39
C SER A 63 -3.39 -4.98 -1.98
N ILE A 64 -3.13 -6.30 -1.97
CA ILE A 64 -2.02 -6.94 -2.69
C ILE A 64 -2.60 -7.68 -3.89
N ILE A 65 -2.19 -7.29 -5.09
CA ILE A 65 -2.77 -7.73 -6.36
C ILE A 65 -1.70 -8.42 -7.20
N ASP A 66 -1.94 -9.65 -7.62
CA ASP A 66 -1.10 -10.33 -8.63
C ASP A 66 -1.39 -9.72 -10.01
N ILE A 67 -0.36 -9.14 -10.60
CA ILE A 67 -0.37 -8.53 -11.94
C ILE A 67 0.54 -9.27 -12.92
N SER A 68 0.95 -10.50 -12.60
CA SER A 68 1.81 -11.33 -13.48
C SER A 68 1.17 -11.54 -14.84
N THR A 69 -0.15 -11.54 -14.93
CA THR A 69 -0.92 -11.48 -16.18
C THR A 69 -1.64 -10.13 -16.23
N PRO A 70 -1.07 -9.11 -16.88
CA PRO A 70 -1.60 -7.74 -16.82
C PRO A 70 -3.06 -7.59 -17.24
N SER A 71 -3.55 -8.45 -18.15
CA SER A 71 -4.93 -8.40 -18.62
C SER A 71 -5.96 -8.97 -17.63
N THR A 72 -5.51 -9.68 -16.59
CA THR A 72 -6.37 -10.33 -15.59
C THR A 72 -5.75 -10.21 -14.21
N PRO A 73 -5.69 -9.00 -13.62
CA PRO A 73 -5.18 -8.81 -12.26
C PRO A 73 -6.09 -9.53 -11.24
N VAL A 74 -5.50 -10.07 -10.17
CA VAL A 74 -6.20 -10.85 -9.14
C VAL A 74 -5.78 -10.39 -7.76
N ILE A 75 -6.74 -10.06 -6.88
CA ILE A 75 -6.46 -9.81 -5.47
C ILE A 75 -5.96 -11.09 -4.80
N VAL A 76 -4.84 -10.99 -4.10
CA VAL A 76 -4.22 -12.08 -3.35
C VAL A 76 -4.56 -11.99 -1.87
N SER A 77 -4.52 -10.78 -1.33
CA SER A 77 -4.84 -10.48 0.06
C SER A 77 -5.12 -9.00 0.26
N GLU A 78 -5.78 -8.70 1.35
CA GLU A 78 -6.13 -7.34 1.77
C GLU A 78 -5.87 -7.21 3.27
N LEU A 79 -5.52 -6.00 3.69
CA LEU A 79 -5.43 -5.59 5.08
C LEU A 79 -6.31 -4.35 5.25
N GLU A 80 -7.28 -4.43 6.13
CA GLU A 80 -8.19 -3.35 6.48
C GLU A 80 -7.89 -2.85 7.90
N ASP A 81 -8.01 -1.56 8.11
CA ASP A 81 -7.82 -0.95 9.41
C ASP A 81 -8.96 -1.31 10.37
N GLY A 82 -8.61 -1.82 11.54
CA GLY A 82 -9.57 -2.10 12.61
C GLY A 82 -10.46 -3.33 12.43
N THR A 83 -10.27 -4.15 11.38
CA THR A 83 -10.94 -5.45 11.28
C THR A 83 -10.18 -6.55 12.00
N ASP A 84 -10.93 -7.44 12.55
CA ASP A 84 -10.75 -8.66 13.35
C ASP A 84 -9.40 -9.42 13.41
N THR A 85 -8.36 -8.97 12.75
CA THR A 85 -7.07 -9.69 12.77
C THR A 85 -6.14 -9.28 13.91
N GLY A 86 -6.56 -8.33 14.74
CA GLY A 86 -5.77 -7.87 15.90
C GLY A 86 -4.46 -7.16 15.54
N VAL A 87 -4.28 -6.81 14.27
CA VAL A 87 -3.00 -6.39 13.71
C VAL A 87 -2.81 -4.87 13.78
N CYS A 88 -3.90 -4.11 13.74
CA CYS A 88 -3.91 -2.65 13.85
C CYS A 88 -4.51 -2.16 15.17
N THR A 89 -4.43 -2.93 16.23
CA THR A 89 -4.74 -2.42 17.56
C THR A 89 -3.46 -2.15 18.33
N ALA A 90 -2.97 -0.92 18.28
CA ALA A 90 -2.08 -0.47 19.33
C ALA A 90 -2.77 -0.71 20.68
N ALA A 91 -1.99 -0.94 21.74
CA ALA A 91 -2.50 -1.23 23.09
C ALA A 91 -3.45 -0.15 23.66
N ASN A 92 -3.60 0.98 22.96
CA ASN A 92 -4.42 2.15 23.26
C ASN A 92 -5.59 2.36 22.29
N GLY A 93 -5.83 1.42 21.34
CA GLY A 93 -6.91 1.52 20.35
C GLY A 93 -6.58 2.42 19.16
N GLU A 94 -5.31 2.80 18.98
CA GLU A 94 -4.87 3.52 17.78
C GLU A 94 -4.94 2.59 16.56
N ARG A 95 -5.38 3.16 15.45
CA ARG A 95 -5.44 2.54 14.13
C ARG A 95 -4.09 2.69 13.44
N CYS A 96 -3.85 2.01 12.34
CA CYS A 96 -2.57 2.07 11.66
C CYS A 96 -2.66 2.18 10.13
N LEU A 97 -3.85 2.08 9.57
CA LEU A 97 -4.10 2.20 8.13
C LEU A 97 -5.29 3.14 7.82
N ASP A 98 -5.67 4.05 8.74
CA ASP A 98 -6.74 5.02 8.46
C ASP A 98 -6.22 6.08 7.47
N GLY A 99 -6.87 6.15 6.32
CA GLY A 99 -6.54 7.05 5.22
C GLY A 99 -5.15 6.85 4.61
N PRO A 100 -4.74 5.61 4.22
CA PRO A 100 -3.43 5.38 3.64
C PRO A 100 -3.32 6.09 2.28
N ARG A 101 -2.20 6.77 2.04
CA ARG A 101 -1.98 7.65 0.88
C ARG A 101 -0.91 7.16 -0.07
N ASP A 102 0.17 6.63 0.47
CA ASP A 102 1.33 6.25 -0.31
C ASP A 102 1.95 4.98 0.23
N VAL A 103 2.63 4.24 -0.62
CA VAL A 103 3.30 2.99 -0.28
C VAL A 103 4.58 2.84 -1.07
N GLU A 104 5.64 2.41 -0.40
CA GLU A 104 6.90 1.99 -1.00
C GLU A 104 7.25 0.59 -0.56
N ILE A 105 8.03 -0.12 -1.36
CA ILE A 105 8.44 -1.51 -1.07
C ILE A 105 9.96 -1.61 -1.02
N GLU A 106 10.46 -2.31 -0.01
CA GLU A 106 11.88 -2.58 0.15
C GLU A 106 12.13 -4.02 0.62
N THR A 107 13.22 -4.61 0.13
CA THR A 107 13.67 -5.93 0.60
C THR A 107 14.83 -5.75 1.56
N ILE A 108 14.61 -6.09 2.83
CA ILE A 108 15.60 -5.96 3.91
C ILE A 108 15.92 -7.35 4.44
N ASN A 109 17.18 -7.75 4.37
CA ASN A 109 17.67 -9.06 4.84
C ASN A 109 16.91 -10.25 4.24
N GLY A 110 16.45 -10.14 2.99
CA GLY A 110 15.75 -11.20 2.28
C GLY A 110 14.24 -11.29 2.56
N LEU A 111 13.69 -10.40 3.38
CA LEU A 111 12.25 -10.23 3.60
C LEU A 111 11.77 -8.97 2.88
N THR A 112 10.56 -9.02 2.32
CA THR A 112 9.98 -7.91 1.56
C THR A 112 8.94 -7.19 2.41
N TYR A 113 9.07 -5.88 2.51
CA TYR A 113 8.21 -5.02 3.32
C TYR A 113 7.53 -3.96 2.46
N ALA A 114 6.25 -3.71 2.71
CA ALA A 114 5.55 -2.51 2.29
C ALA A 114 5.56 -1.49 3.43
N ILE A 115 5.87 -0.23 3.11
CA ILE A 115 5.90 0.89 4.04
C ILE A 115 4.81 1.85 3.61
N VAL A 116 3.80 2.04 4.46
CA VAL A 116 2.58 2.79 4.17
C VAL A 116 2.54 4.08 4.98
N ALA A 117 2.24 5.20 4.32
CA ALA A 117 1.93 6.46 4.97
C ALA A 117 0.41 6.60 5.16
N SER A 118 -0.04 6.68 6.41
CA SER A 118 -1.46 6.82 6.79
C SER A 118 -1.73 8.24 7.28
N HIS A 119 -2.48 9.00 6.46
CA HIS A 119 -2.73 10.43 6.65
C HIS A 119 -3.60 10.74 7.88
N LYS A 120 -4.66 9.96 8.11
CA LYS A 120 -5.57 10.21 9.23
C LYS A 120 -5.04 9.67 10.56
N ASP A 121 -4.16 8.66 10.53
CA ASP A 121 -3.49 8.13 11.72
C ASP A 121 -2.22 8.90 12.08
N ASP A 122 -1.77 9.82 11.22
CA ASP A 122 -0.48 10.49 11.41
C ASP A 122 0.66 9.46 11.60
N ALA A 123 0.68 8.44 10.76
CA ALA A 123 1.50 7.25 11.01
C ALA A 123 2.22 6.72 9.77
N ILE A 124 3.28 5.96 10.04
CA ILE A 124 3.95 5.08 9.08
C ILE A 124 3.81 3.64 9.56
N THR A 125 3.27 2.77 8.71
CA THR A 125 3.09 1.36 9.02
C THR A 125 3.98 0.49 8.14
N ILE A 126 4.68 -0.46 8.75
CA ILE A 126 5.54 -1.44 8.08
C ILE A 126 4.84 -2.79 8.07
N ILE A 127 4.65 -3.33 6.88
CA ILE A 127 3.93 -4.58 6.63
C ILE A 127 4.91 -5.58 6.01
N ASP A 128 5.09 -6.75 6.61
CA ASP A 128 5.79 -7.87 5.99
C ASP A 128 4.88 -8.51 4.93
N ILE A 129 5.30 -8.42 3.66
CA ILE A 129 4.61 -8.98 2.49
C ILE A 129 5.39 -10.13 1.85
N THR A 130 6.39 -10.67 2.53
CA THR A 130 7.20 -11.81 2.04
C THR A 130 6.30 -12.99 1.67
N ASN A 131 5.25 -13.22 2.46
CA ASN A 131 4.15 -14.11 2.10
C ASN A 131 2.93 -13.26 1.73
N VAL A 132 2.77 -12.99 0.45
CA VAL A 132 1.69 -12.14 -0.08
C VAL A 132 0.28 -12.63 0.24
N SER A 133 0.09 -13.91 0.54
CA SER A 133 -1.21 -14.47 0.92
C SER A 133 -1.53 -14.34 2.41
N ASN A 134 -0.57 -13.89 3.21
CA ASN A 134 -0.74 -13.66 4.64
C ASN A 134 0.20 -12.55 5.11
N PRO A 135 -0.03 -11.30 4.65
CA PRO A 135 0.75 -10.15 5.08
C PRO A 135 0.55 -9.88 6.58
N THR A 136 1.57 -9.33 7.24
CA THR A 136 1.49 -9.03 8.68
C THR A 136 2.10 -7.67 8.98
N ILE A 137 1.45 -6.86 9.82
CA ILE A 137 2.03 -5.61 10.29
C ILE A 137 3.14 -5.92 11.29
N VAL A 138 4.32 -5.36 11.05
CA VAL A 138 5.51 -5.55 11.86
C VAL A 138 5.66 -4.44 12.89
N ALA A 139 5.37 -3.20 12.46
CA ALA A 139 5.50 -2.03 13.31
C ALA A 139 4.68 -0.86 12.76
N THR A 140 4.25 0.02 13.66
CA THR A 140 3.68 1.32 13.32
C THR A 140 4.38 2.41 14.12
N MET A 141 4.69 3.50 13.46
CA MET A 141 5.27 4.69 14.09
C MET A 141 4.27 5.84 13.93
N TYR A 142 3.80 6.38 15.05
CA TYR A 142 2.85 7.49 15.11
C TYR A 142 3.53 8.83 15.32
N ASN A 143 2.86 9.89 14.92
CA ASN A 143 3.23 11.27 15.23
C ASN A 143 3.41 11.48 16.75
N SER A 144 4.28 12.38 17.12
CA SER A 144 4.50 12.76 18.54
C SER A 144 5.24 14.10 18.62
N SER A 145 5.38 14.64 19.80
CA SER A 145 6.14 15.89 20.03
C SER A 145 7.61 15.87 19.57
N THR A 146 8.12 14.70 19.17
CA THR A 146 9.50 14.50 18.66
C THR A 146 9.56 13.90 17.27
N LYS A 147 8.40 13.73 16.60
CA LYS A 147 8.29 13.13 15.26
C LYS A 147 7.26 13.93 14.47
N GLU A 148 7.65 14.37 13.30
CA GLU A 148 6.84 15.15 12.38
C GLU A 148 6.15 14.22 11.37
N LEU A 149 5.06 13.57 11.77
CA LEU A 149 4.28 12.67 10.92
C LEU A 149 2.83 13.14 10.74
N GLU A 150 2.51 14.37 11.17
CA GLU A 150 1.17 14.94 11.03
C GLU A 150 0.75 14.92 9.54
N GLU A 151 -0.42 14.36 9.28
CA GLU A 151 -0.89 14.15 7.90
C GLU A 151 0.16 13.53 6.97
N ALA A 152 0.79 12.42 7.36
CA ALA A 152 1.76 11.71 6.53
C ALA A 152 1.17 11.34 5.15
N LYS A 153 1.77 11.82 4.06
CA LYS A 153 1.21 11.72 2.69
C LYS A 153 2.09 10.97 1.71
N GLY A 154 3.38 11.07 1.86
CA GLY A 154 4.33 10.45 0.94
C GLY A 154 5.45 9.74 1.67
N VAL A 155 5.91 8.64 1.12
CA VAL A 155 7.08 7.90 1.61
C VAL A 155 8.08 7.69 0.50
N SER A 156 9.36 7.65 0.85
CA SER A 156 10.43 7.25 -0.07
C SER A 156 11.51 6.53 0.71
N ILE A 157 12.11 5.51 0.09
CA ILE A 157 13.11 4.68 0.76
C ILE A 157 14.51 4.94 0.17
N VAL A 158 15.52 4.97 1.04
CA VAL A 158 16.91 5.15 0.65
C VAL A 158 17.84 4.35 1.53
N THR A 159 18.88 3.76 0.93
CA THR A 159 19.95 3.08 1.67
C THR A 159 21.20 3.96 1.71
N ILE A 160 21.66 4.30 2.90
CA ILE A 160 22.84 5.13 3.12
C ILE A 160 23.77 4.40 4.11
N GLY A 161 25.01 4.13 3.70
CA GLY A 161 26.00 3.52 4.57
C GLY A 161 25.63 2.11 5.05
N GLY A 162 24.82 1.38 4.29
CA GLY A 162 24.34 0.03 4.64
C GLY A 162 23.11 0.00 5.56
N SER A 163 22.56 1.16 5.93
CA SER A 163 21.31 1.29 6.67
C SER A 163 20.20 1.77 5.75
N THR A 164 19.01 1.21 5.90
CA THR A 164 17.80 1.60 5.14
C THR A 164 17.00 2.62 5.94
N TYR A 165 16.62 3.71 5.29
CA TYR A 165 15.85 4.82 5.87
C TYR A 165 14.58 5.05 5.08
N VAL A 166 13.53 5.44 5.80
CA VAL A 166 12.29 5.97 5.22
C VAL A 166 12.29 7.48 5.39
N VAL A 167 12.03 8.20 4.31
CA VAL A 167 11.82 9.64 4.31
C VAL A 167 10.32 9.89 4.09
N VAL A 168 9.71 10.65 4.99
CA VAL A 168 8.27 10.89 5.00
C VAL A 168 8.00 12.35 4.68
N GLY A 169 7.07 12.59 3.75
CA GLY A 169 6.48 13.90 3.52
C GLY A 169 5.21 14.04 4.35
N SER A 170 5.15 15.06 5.20
CA SER A 170 4.00 15.42 6.04
C SER A 170 3.64 16.90 5.85
N THR A 171 2.51 17.35 6.38
CA THR A 171 2.06 18.78 6.27
C THR A 171 1.84 19.39 7.62
#